data_0073e650c6476fbe4273d04146443652
#
_entry.id   0073e650c6476fbe4273d04146443652
#
_cell.length_a   1.000
_cell.length_b   1.000
_cell.length_c   1.000
_cell.angle_alpha   90.00
_cell.angle_beta   90.00
_cell.angle_gamma   90.00
#
_symmetry.space_group_name_H-M   'P 1'
#
loop_
_entity.id
_entity.type
_entity.pdbx_description
1 polymer ?
#
loop_
_entity_poly.entity_id
_entity_poly.type
_entity_poly.pdbx_seq_one_letter_code
_entity_poly.pdbx_strand_id
1 'polypeptide(L)'
;VLLVQNKSFYFLKKDNTRKVFPSPLKVDYLVLSENCFLNIESVKANYAYKQLLISNDNDNYHIRIYRKLLDENGMKYIDLSEQSLVVEI
;
A
#
# COMPACT_ATOMS: atom_id res chain seq x y z
N VAL A 1 2.77 11.73 5.05
CA VAL A 1 3.15 11.53 3.64
C VAL A 1 4.64 11.80 3.47
N LEU A 2 5.33 10.87 2.85
CA LEU A 2 6.74 11.00 2.53
C LEU A 2 6.90 11.40 1.07
N LEU A 3 7.73 12.41 0.79
CA LEU A 3 8.08 12.80 -0.58
C LEU A 3 9.52 12.39 -0.86
N VAL A 4 9.71 11.61 -1.93
CA VAL A 4 11.03 11.24 -2.42
C VAL A 4 11.06 11.53 -3.92
N GLN A 5 11.94 12.44 -4.33
CA GLN A 5 12.13 12.84 -5.74
C GLN A 5 10.79 13.20 -6.41
N ASN A 6 10.00 14.02 -5.73
CA ASN A 6 8.69 14.49 -6.17
C ASN A 6 7.62 13.38 -6.26
N LYS A 7 7.87 12.20 -5.70
CA LYS A 7 6.89 11.13 -5.57
C LYS A 7 6.42 11.03 -4.12
N SER A 8 5.12 10.93 -3.93
CA SER A 8 4.51 10.83 -2.59
C SER A 8 4.28 9.37 -2.23
N PHE A 9 4.63 9.02 -0.99
CA PHE A 9 4.44 7.70 -0.43
C PHE A 9 3.61 7.83 0.85
N TYR A 10 2.62 6.98 1.01
CA TYR A 10 1.90 6.84 2.27
C TYR A 10 1.99 5.41 2.74
N PHE A 11 2.50 5.23 3.96
CA PHE A 11 2.71 3.91 4.54
C PHE A 11 1.53 3.54 5.43
N LEU A 12 0.82 2.47 5.07
CA LEU A 12 -0.18 1.87 5.94
C LEU A 12 0.54 1.01 6.95
N LYS A 13 0.33 1.33 8.22
CA LYS A 13 0.93 0.66 9.37
C LYS A 13 -0.15 0.17 10.30
N LYS A 14 0.22 -0.61 11.30
CA LYS A 14 -0.75 -1.16 12.27
C LYS A 14 -1.61 -0.09 12.93
N ASP A 15 -1.05 1.08 13.20
CA ASP A 15 -1.70 2.13 13.97
C ASP A 15 -2.50 3.13 13.13
N ASN A 16 -2.44 3.08 11.80
CA ASN A 16 -3.13 4.05 10.95
C ASN A 16 -4.09 3.45 9.92
N THR A 17 -4.32 2.14 9.93
CA THR A 17 -5.18 1.48 8.94
C THR A 17 -6.66 1.83 9.07
N ARG A 18 -7.08 2.37 10.22
CA ARG A 18 -8.47 2.76 10.46
C ARG A 18 -8.72 4.25 10.28
N LYS A 19 -7.72 4.98 9.81
CA LYS A 19 -7.85 6.40 9.58
C LYS A 19 -8.81 6.69 8.43
N VAL A 20 -9.73 7.64 8.63
CA VAL A 20 -10.71 8.06 7.63
C VAL A 20 -10.42 9.49 7.24
N PHE A 21 -10.46 9.77 5.94
CA PHE A 21 -10.21 11.11 5.41
C PHE A 21 -11.51 11.72 4.87
N PRO A 22 -11.67 13.07 4.95
CA PRO A 22 -12.84 13.74 4.40
C PRO A 22 -13.01 13.54 2.89
N SER A 23 -11.88 13.37 2.20
CA SER A 23 -11.81 13.00 0.78
C SER A 23 -10.65 12.06 0.58
N PRO A 24 -10.62 11.26 -0.51
CA PRO A 24 -9.52 10.33 -0.72
C PRO A 24 -8.16 11.02 -0.75
N LEU A 25 -7.22 10.47 0.00
CA LEU A 25 -5.85 10.95 0.01
C LEU A 25 -5.15 10.58 -1.29
N LYS A 26 -4.66 11.57 -2.02
CA LYS A 26 -3.97 11.37 -3.29
C LYS A 26 -2.48 11.15 -3.04
N VAL A 27 -1.96 10.00 -3.45
CA VAL A 27 -0.54 9.67 -3.32
C VAL A 27 -0.08 8.93 -4.57
N ASP A 28 1.21 8.95 -4.84
CA ASP A 28 1.78 8.15 -5.93
C ASP A 28 1.86 6.70 -5.53
N TYR A 29 2.35 6.42 -4.33
CA TYR A 29 2.53 5.06 -3.83
C TYR A 29 1.84 4.87 -2.49
N LEU A 30 0.99 3.84 -2.42
CA LEU A 30 0.40 3.38 -1.17
C LEU A 30 1.14 2.10 -0.77
N VAL A 31 1.74 2.09 0.42
CA VAL A 31 2.62 1.02 0.87
C VAL A 31 2.00 0.26 2.03
N LEU A 32 1.82 -1.05 1.86
CA LEU A 32 1.41 -1.93 2.95
C LEU A 32 2.66 -2.32 3.74
N SER A 33 2.71 -1.96 5.02
CA SER A 33 3.90 -2.15 5.86
C SER A 33 3.54 -2.56 7.28
N GLU A 34 4.53 -3.02 8.03
CA GLU A 34 4.44 -3.35 9.45
C GLU A 34 3.29 -4.31 9.79
N ASN A 35 3.04 -5.29 8.91
CA ASN A 35 1.95 -6.26 9.08
C ASN A 35 0.59 -5.60 9.32
N CYS A 36 0.32 -4.51 8.62
CA CYS A 36 -0.94 -3.79 8.77
C CYS A 36 -2.14 -4.64 8.37
N PHE A 37 -3.30 -4.30 8.93
CA PHE A 37 -4.56 -4.92 8.51
C PHE A 37 -5.00 -4.35 7.18
N LEU A 38 -5.17 -5.20 6.16
CA LEU A 38 -5.63 -4.77 4.85
C LEU A 38 -7.16 -4.92 4.76
N ASN A 39 -7.84 -3.79 4.58
CA ASN A 39 -9.26 -3.74 4.30
C ASN A 39 -9.45 -3.13 2.91
N ILE A 40 -9.88 -3.93 1.96
CA ILE A 40 -9.99 -3.52 0.55
C ILE A 40 -10.96 -2.36 0.39
N GLU A 41 -12.12 -2.41 1.08
CA GLU A 41 -13.12 -1.34 0.97
C GLU A 41 -12.56 -0.02 1.50
N SER A 42 -11.84 -0.07 2.61
CA SER A 42 -11.19 1.11 3.19
C SER A 42 -10.14 1.69 2.25
N VAL A 43 -9.35 0.86 1.62
CA VAL A 43 -8.33 1.30 0.66
C VAL A 43 -8.98 2.01 -0.52
N LYS A 44 -10.02 1.43 -1.09
CA LYS A 44 -10.73 2.04 -2.23
C LYS A 44 -11.41 3.35 -1.85
N ALA A 45 -11.94 3.45 -0.62
CA ALA A 45 -12.68 4.64 -0.19
C ALA A 45 -11.76 5.79 0.22
N ASN A 46 -10.59 5.51 0.79
CA ASN A 46 -9.76 6.52 1.46
C ASN A 46 -8.52 6.93 0.69
N TYR A 47 -8.14 6.22 -0.37
CA TYR A 47 -6.89 6.50 -1.07
C TYR A 47 -7.09 6.52 -2.58
N ALA A 48 -6.51 7.54 -3.22
CA ALA A 48 -6.34 7.59 -4.67
C ALA A 48 -4.84 7.48 -4.94
N TYR A 49 -4.39 6.33 -5.43
CA TYR A 49 -2.98 6.03 -5.62
C TYR A 49 -2.71 5.57 -7.05
N LYS A 50 -1.46 5.72 -7.49
CA LYS A 50 -1.02 5.23 -8.79
C LYS A 50 -0.52 3.80 -8.73
N GLN A 51 0.17 3.45 -7.63
CA GLN A 51 0.77 2.14 -7.46
C GLN A 51 0.65 1.68 -6.01
N LEU A 52 0.27 0.41 -5.82
CA LEU A 52 0.20 -0.23 -4.52
C LEU A 52 1.46 -1.09 -4.33
N LEU A 53 2.11 -0.94 -3.19
CA LEU A 53 3.34 -1.67 -2.88
C LEU A 53 3.15 -2.51 -1.63
N ILE A 54 3.71 -3.73 -1.65
CA ILE A 54 3.84 -4.56 -0.45
C ILE A 54 5.29 -4.46 0.01
N SER A 55 5.50 -3.88 1.18
CA SER A 55 6.84 -3.70 1.73
C SER A 55 7.45 -5.04 2.20
N ASN A 56 8.76 -5.17 2.07
CA ASN A 56 9.47 -6.38 2.51
C ASN A 56 9.63 -6.46 4.03
N ASP A 57 9.20 -5.46 4.78
CA ASP A 57 9.19 -5.50 6.24
C ASP A 57 8.02 -6.31 6.82
N ASN A 58 7.08 -6.73 5.96
CA ASN A 58 5.99 -7.61 6.37
C ASN A 58 6.48 -9.05 6.47
N ASP A 59 5.89 -9.82 7.38
CA ASP A 59 6.20 -11.25 7.44
C ASP A 59 5.53 -12.01 6.29
N ASN A 60 6.00 -13.23 6.04
CA ASN A 60 5.50 -14.04 4.91
C ASN A 60 4.01 -14.35 5.01
N TYR A 61 3.49 -14.50 6.23
CA TYR A 61 2.07 -14.76 6.46
C TYR A 61 1.21 -13.59 5.96
N HIS A 62 1.59 -12.35 6.34
CA HIS A 62 0.86 -11.16 5.93
C HIS A 62 1.00 -10.89 4.44
N ILE A 63 2.19 -11.09 3.88
CA ILE A 63 2.41 -10.93 2.44
C ILE A 63 1.47 -11.85 1.65
N ARG A 64 1.33 -13.11 2.07
CA ARG A 64 0.41 -14.05 1.39
C ARG A 64 -1.04 -13.60 1.49
N ILE A 65 -1.45 -13.08 2.65
CA ILE A 65 -2.81 -12.55 2.83
C ILE A 65 -3.04 -11.36 1.90
N TYR A 66 -2.10 -10.42 1.83
CA TYR A 66 -2.23 -9.26 0.96
C TYR A 66 -2.35 -9.68 -0.50
N ARG A 67 -1.48 -10.55 -0.97
CA ARG A 67 -1.50 -11.03 -2.35
C ARG A 67 -2.83 -11.69 -2.68
N LYS A 68 -3.32 -12.54 -1.80
CA LYS A 68 -4.61 -13.22 -1.99
C LYS A 68 -5.75 -12.21 -2.11
N LEU A 69 -5.85 -11.28 -1.17
CA LEU A 69 -6.92 -10.28 -1.17
C LEU A 69 -6.86 -9.36 -2.39
N LEU A 70 -5.67 -8.92 -2.76
CA LEU A 70 -5.49 -8.03 -3.90
C LEU A 70 -5.79 -8.75 -5.21
N ASP A 71 -5.34 -9.99 -5.36
CA ASP A 71 -5.63 -10.81 -6.54
C ASP A 71 -7.12 -11.08 -6.68
N GLU A 72 -7.80 -11.42 -5.59
CA GLU A 72 -9.24 -11.67 -5.59
C GLU A 72 -10.06 -10.44 -6.00
N ASN A 73 -9.53 -9.25 -5.74
CA ASN A 73 -10.19 -7.99 -6.07
C ASN A 73 -9.67 -7.35 -7.36
N GLY A 74 -8.82 -8.06 -8.11
CA GLY A 74 -8.29 -7.57 -9.38
C GLY A 74 -7.41 -6.34 -9.25
N MET A 75 -6.80 -6.13 -8.10
CA MET A 75 -5.97 -4.98 -7.83
C MET A 75 -4.50 -5.28 -8.13
N LYS A 76 -3.87 -4.38 -8.89
CA LYS A 76 -2.44 -4.51 -9.22
C LYS A 76 -1.56 -4.05 -8.06
N TYR A 77 -0.42 -4.69 -7.90
CA TYR A 77 0.54 -4.36 -6.83
C TYR A 77 1.95 -4.79 -7.23
N ILE A 78 2.93 -4.25 -6.51
CA ILE A 78 4.33 -4.69 -6.61
C ILE A 78 4.72 -5.24 -5.24
N ASP A 79 5.18 -6.50 -5.21
CA ASP A 79 5.66 -7.14 -3.99
C ASP A 79 7.18 -6.92 -3.90
N LEU A 80 7.59 -6.02 -2.99
CA LEU A 80 8.99 -5.65 -2.83
C LEU A 80 9.84 -6.74 -2.19
N SER A 81 9.23 -7.83 -1.68
CA SER A 81 9.99 -9.00 -1.25
C SER A 81 10.50 -9.82 -2.43
N GLU A 82 9.92 -9.66 -3.62
CA GLU A 82 10.27 -10.40 -4.81
C GLU A 82 10.95 -9.54 -5.88
N GLN A 83 10.68 -8.24 -5.91
CA GLN A 83 11.25 -7.36 -6.94
C GLN A 83 11.52 -5.97 -6.39
N SER A 84 12.45 -5.28 -7.01
CA SER A 84 12.80 -3.92 -6.63
C SER A 84 11.89 -2.91 -7.30
N LEU A 85 11.62 -1.81 -6.61
CA LEU A 85 10.93 -0.67 -7.18
C LEU A 85 11.95 0.28 -7.79
N VAL A 86 11.75 0.61 -9.06
CA VAL A 86 12.54 1.65 -9.73
C VAL A 86 11.66 2.90 -9.81
N VAL A 87 12.10 3.96 -9.16
CA VAL A 87 11.41 5.25 -9.20
C VAL A 87 12.15 6.14 -10.18
N GLU A 88 11.48 6.52 -11.25
CA GLU A 88 12.05 7.43 -12.24
C GLU A 88 12.04 8.86 -11.71
N ILE A 89 13.15 9.53 -11.94
CA ILE A 89 13.38 10.91 -11.46
C ILE A 89 12.95 11.90 -12.54
#